data_04669494f28489bf5da9488c46ab4d3e
#
_entry.id   04669494f28489bf5da9488c46ab4d3e
#
_cell.length_a   1.000
_cell.length_b   1.000
_cell.length_c   1.000
_cell.angle_alpha   90.00
_cell.angle_beta   90.00
_cell.angle_gamma   90.00
#
_symmetry.space_group_name_H-M   'P 1'
#
loop_
_entity.id
_entity.type
_entity.pdbx_description
1 polymer ?
#
loop_
_entity_poly.entity_id
_entity_poly.type
_entity_poly.pdbx_seq_one_letter_code
_entity_poly.pdbx_strand_id
1 'polypeptide(L)'
;MDYVKNIDLCRCLSLLLVVCTQKVEEFTTPVVGDYKLQCWGAEGKTQSSVKYKYGFPGKGGYSEGILKSIKPATIYISVGQQSSNKTSIAFNNSPNGLTSFAIGCSGGGATNITTTNRGELKNFASYRNEVLIVAGGGGGCEWNGQGGAGGDFVGKDGNSTTARGRKGTGGSKDYGGITGVLPGDTSVNGMFGVGGYGYANNDTCECNDYGAQGGGGWYGGGGASYTGAAGGGSSYIGGVTDGKTIAGDSTNPKQPTPDGKSEQIGQSGNGACVITQLSFN
;
A
#
# COMPACT_ATOMS: atom_id res chain seq x y z
N MET A 1 1.87 -8.27 -22.12
CA MET A 1 2.71 -7.22 -22.75
C MET A 1 3.30 -6.40 -21.64
N ASP A 2 4.55 -6.71 -21.33
CA ASP A 2 5.27 -6.16 -20.18
C ASP A 2 5.70 -4.73 -20.51
N TYR A 3 5.16 -3.76 -19.79
CA TYR A 3 5.52 -2.36 -19.98
C TYR A 3 6.56 -1.92 -18.96
N VAL A 4 7.80 -2.30 -19.22
CA VAL A 4 8.97 -1.55 -18.75
C VAL A 4 9.24 -0.49 -19.84
N LYS A 5 8.92 0.77 -19.59
CA LYS A 5 9.28 1.86 -20.51
C LYS A 5 10.57 2.52 -20.06
N ASN A 6 11.67 2.21 -20.74
CA ASN A 6 12.83 3.09 -20.76
C ASN A 6 12.48 4.32 -21.60
N ILE A 7 12.43 5.49 -20.99
CA ILE A 7 12.29 6.76 -21.70
C ILE A 7 13.68 7.38 -21.81
N ASP A 8 14.32 7.20 -22.96
CA ASP A 8 15.56 7.89 -23.32
C ASP A 8 15.24 9.35 -23.61
N LEU A 9 15.60 10.23 -22.68
CA LEU A 9 15.66 11.67 -22.92
C LEU A 9 17.13 12.06 -23.09
N CYS A 10 17.46 12.59 -24.26
CA CYS A 10 18.77 13.02 -24.69
C CYS A 10 19.54 13.81 -23.60
N ARG A 11 20.67 13.24 -23.13
CA ARG A 11 21.59 13.62 -22.04
C ARG A 11 21.14 13.22 -20.62
N CYS A 12 21.49 11.96 -20.23
CA CYS A 12 21.97 11.61 -18.88
C CYS A 12 20.99 11.58 -17.70
N LEU A 13 19.73 11.21 -17.90
CA LEU A 13 18.87 10.79 -16.79
C LEU A 13 18.08 9.57 -17.26
N SER A 14 18.48 8.37 -16.81
CA SER A 14 17.64 7.21 -17.02
C SER A 14 16.46 7.25 -16.05
N LEU A 15 15.25 7.26 -16.58
CA LEU A 15 13.99 7.20 -15.84
C LEU A 15 13.38 5.81 -16.05
N LEU A 16 13.17 5.08 -14.97
CA LEU A 16 12.43 3.81 -14.99
C LEU A 16 11.09 4.01 -14.28
N LEU A 17 10.00 3.81 -14.98
CA LEU A 17 8.66 3.67 -14.40
C LEU A 17 8.28 2.20 -14.33
N VAL A 18 8.00 1.69 -13.13
CA VAL A 18 7.52 0.32 -12.87
C VAL A 18 6.04 0.39 -12.46
N VAL A 19 5.21 -0.35 -13.17
CA VAL A 19 3.79 -0.52 -12.87
C VAL A 19 3.56 -1.86 -12.18
N CYS A 20 2.38 -2.06 -11.60
CA CYS A 20 2.05 -3.31 -10.92
C CYS A 20 1.90 -4.48 -11.90
N THR A 21 2.81 -5.43 -11.83
CA THR A 21 2.81 -6.70 -12.58
C THR A 21 2.40 -7.89 -11.72
N GLN A 22 2.14 -7.68 -10.42
CA GLN A 22 1.91 -8.72 -9.41
C GLN A 22 3.12 -9.65 -9.21
N LYS A 23 4.31 -9.15 -9.53
CA LYS A 23 5.60 -9.84 -9.36
C LYS A 23 6.62 -8.86 -8.83
N VAL A 24 7.73 -9.38 -8.36
CA VAL A 24 8.93 -8.59 -8.04
C VAL A 24 9.66 -8.29 -9.34
N GLU A 25 9.89 -7.01 -9.59
CA GLU A 25 10.69 -6.52 -10.71
C GLU A 25 12.12 -6.24 -10.24
N GLU A 26 13.09 -6.35 -11.15
CA GLU A 26 14.51 -6.12 -10.87
C GLU A 26 15.00 -4.88 -11.60
N PHE A 27 15.78 -4.07 -10.90
CA PHE A 27 16.51 -2.96 -11.50
C PHE A 27 17.97 -3.02 -11.06
N THR A 28 18.88 -3.06 -12.01
CA THR A 28 20.31 -2.96 -11.74
C THR A 28 20.78 -1.53 -12.01
N THR A 29 21.33 -0.87 -10.98
CA THR A 29 21.95 0.46 -11.14
C THR A 29 23.13 0.32 -12.11
N PRO A 30 23.09 0.95 -13.30
CA PRO A 30 24.10 0.70 -14.32
C PRO A 30 25.48 1.27 -13.97
N VAL A 31 25.50 2.30 -13.15
CA VAL A 31 26.72 3.03 -12.77
C VAL A 31 26.68 3.45 -11.29
N VAL A 32 27.84 3.85 -10.79
CA VAL A 32 27.96 4.53 -9.49
C VAL A 32 27.31 5.91 -9.59
N GLY A 33 26.56 6.29 -8.57
CA GLY A 33 25.87 7.58 -8.55
C GLY A 33 24.66 7.61 -7.62
N ASP A 34 23.97 8.72 -7.62
CA ASP A 34 22.77 8.93 -6.81
C ASP A 34 21.51 8.61 -7.62
N TYR A 35 20.62 7.84 -7.02
CA TYR A 35 19.33 7.45 -7.60
C TYR A 35 18.18 7.91 -6.70
N LYS A 36 17.27 8.71 -7.26
CA LYS A 36 16.03 9.05 -6.58
C LYS A 36 15.06 7.87 -6.73
N LEU A 37 14.62 7.33 -5.61
CA LEU A 37 13.60 6.30 -5.51
C LEU A 37 12.29 6.95 -5.12
N GLN A 38 11.20 6.67 -5.85
CA GLN A 38 9.86 7.17 -5.58
C GLN A 38 8.87 6.02 -5.61
N CYS A 39 8.06 5.90 -4.57
CA CYS A 39 7.07 4.84 -4.43
C CYS A 39 5.69 5.44 -4.11
N TRP A 40 4.64 4.89 -4.73
CA TRP A 40 3.24 5.17 -4.42
C TRP A 40 2.56 3.87 -4.02
N GLY A 41 1.94 3.81 -2.86
CA GLY A 41 1.11 2.68 -2.44
C GLY A 41 -0.18 2.60 -3.27
N ALA A 42 -0.83 1.44 -3.27
CA ALA A 42 -2.08 1.27 -3.99
C ALA A 42 -3.28 1.80 -3.20
N GLU A 43 -4.33 2.18 -3.90
CA GLU A 43 -5.64 2.47 -3.33
C GLU A 43 -6.31 1.19 -2.81
N GLY A 44 -7.07 1.27 -1.74
CA GLY A 44 -7.94 0.20 -1.28
C GLY A 44 -9.09 -0.09 -2.26
N LYS A 45 -9.94 -1.05 -1.91
CA LYS A 45 -11.12 -1.40 -2.70
C LYS A 45 -12.40 -1.05 -1.96
N THR A 46 -13.42 -0.66 -2.70
CA THR A 46 -14.78 -0.52 -2.18
C THR A 46 -15.72 -1.52 -2.85
N GLN A 47 -16.80 -1.85 -2.17
CA GLN A 47 -17.87 -2.64 -2.75
C GLN A 47 -18.61 -1.79 -3.79
N SER A 48 -18.38 -2.06 -5.07
CA SER A 48 -19.16 -1.46 -6.15
C SER A 48 -20.37 -2.32 -6.44
N SER A 49 -21.52 -2.05 -5.82
CA SER A 49 -22.82 -2.45 -6.38
C SER A 49 -23.57 -1.20 -6.81
N VAL A 50 -24.37 -1.32 -7.86
CA VAL A 50 -25.22 -0.22 -8.36
C VAL A 50 -26.15 0.33 -7.27
N LYS A 51 -26.38 -0.45 -6.21
CA LYS A 51 -27.30 -0.14 -5.11
C LYS A 51 -26.63 0.59 -3.94
N TYR A 52 -25.28 0.50 -3.79
CA TYR A 52 -24.56 0.98 -2.60
C TYR A 52 -23.25 1.71 -2.99
N LYS A 53 -23.37 2.93 -3.50
CA LYS A 53 -22.27 3.73 -4.09
C LYS A 53 -21.59 4.68 -3.10
N TYR A 54 -21.61 4.45 -1.80
CA TYR A 54 -21.28 5.51 -0.85
C TYR A 54 -19.97 5.32 -0.08
N GLY A 55 -19.24 4.24 -0.32
CA GLY A 55 -17.94 4.01 0.31
C GLY A 55 -16.79 4.55 -0.54
N PHE A 56 -15.83 5.21 0.11
CA PHE A 56 -14.61 5.67 -0.53
C PHE A 56 -13.41 4.91 0.04
N PRO A 57 -12.65 4.17 -0.79
CA PRO A 57 -11.45 3.51 -0.32
C PRO A 57 -10.38 4.53 0.04
N GLY A 58 -9.49 4.16 0.93
CA GLY A 58 -8.30 4.94 1.23
C GLY A 58 -7.35 4.99 0.04
N LYS A 59 -6.80 6.14 -0.26
CA LYS A 59 -5.79 6.31 -1.30
C LYS A 59 -4.41 5.93 -0.80
N GLY A 60 -3.52 5.53 -1.72
CA GLY A 60 -2.15 5.18 -1.39
C GLY A 60 -1.30 6.38 -0.98
N GLY A 61 -0.37 6.15 -0.05
CA GLY A 61 0.65 7.10 0.37
C GLY A 61 1.79 7.19 -0.64
N TYR A 62 2.68 8.14 -0.42
CA TYR A 62 3.89 8.37 -1.22
C TYR A 62 5.12 8.40 -0.35
N SER A 63 6.23 7.86 -0.87
CA SER A 63 7.55 7.94 -0.25
C SER A 63 8.61 8.19 -1.30
N GLU A 64 9.61 9.02 -1.00
CA GLU A 64 10.78 9.20 -1.83
C GLU A 64 12.06 9.31 -1.00
N GLY A 65 13.21 9.12 -1.64
CA GLY A 65 14.52 9.31 -1.04
C GLY A 65 15.63 8.98 -2.01
N ILE A 66 16.87 9.20 -1.59
CA ILE A 66 18.06 9.01 -2.41
C ILE A 66 18.78 7.72 -2.00
N LEU A 67 19.01 6.85 -2.96
CA LEU A 67 19.92 5.72 -2.87
C LEU A 67 21.28 6.15 -3.41
N LYS A 68 22.30 6.15 -2.54
CA LYS A 68 23.70 6.37 -2.94
C LYS A 68 24.32 5.05 -3.35
N SER A 69 24.48 4.82 -4.65
CA SER A 69 25.06 3.59 -5.19
C SER A 69 26.57 3.77 -5.38
N ILE A 70 27.35 3.10 -4.56
CA ILE A 70 28.83 3.15 -4.61
C ILE A 70 29.42 2.08 -5.54
N LYS A 71 28.59 1.17 -6.04
CA LYS A 71 28.91 0.15 -7.05
C LYS A 71 27.61 -0.28 -7.73
N PRO A 72 27.65 -0.79 -8.95
CA PRO A 72 26.46 -1.41 -9.57
C PRO A 72 25.84 -2.44 -8.63
N ALA A 73 24.54 -2.35 -8.42
CA ALA A 73 23.79 -3.23 -7.53
C ALA A 73 22.38 -3.47 -8.07
N THR A 74 21.86 -4.66 -7.88
CA THR A 74 20.48 -4.98 -8.20
C THR A 74 19.59 -4.67 -6.99
N ILE A 75 18.51 -3.96 -7.23
CA ILE A 75 17.42 -3.72 -6.28
C ILE A 75 16.13 -4.31 -6.82
N TYR A 76 15.23 -4.64 -5.91
CA TYR A 76 14.01 -5.39 -6.20
C TYR A 76 12.80 -4.56 -5.82
N ILE A 77 11.82 -4.52 -6.72
CA ILE A 77 10.67 -3.61 -6.64
C ILE A 77 9.40 -4.43 -6.58
N SER A 78 8.61 -4.25 -5.54
CA SER A 78 7.27 -4.83 -5.42
C SER A 78 6.25 -3.69 -5.46
N VAL A 79 5.50 -3.58 -6.55
CA VAL A 79 4.47 -2.53 -6.70
C VAL A 79 3.14 -3.02 -6.20
N GLY A 80 2.55 -2.31 -5.24
CA GLY A 80 1.27 -2.63 -4.63
C GLY A 80 0.13 -2.66 -5.64
N GLN A 81 -0.76 -3.62 -5.49
CA GLN A 81 -1.95 -3.78 -6.32
C GLN A 81 -3.17 -3.18 -5.63
N GLN A 82 -4.04 -2.51 -6.41
CA GLN A 82 -5.45 -2.39 -6.05
C GLN A 82 -6.15 -3.70 -6.44
N SER A 83 -6.90 -4.31 -5.54
CA SER A 83 -7.63 -5.53 -5.83
C SER A 83 -8.54 -5.37 -7.07
N SER A 84 -8.59 -6.39 -7.93
CA SER A 84 -9.41 -6.39 -9.14
C SER A 84 -10.92 -6.39 -8.86
N ASN A 85 -11.33 -7.01 -7.75
CA ASN A 85 -12.70 -7.07 -7.29
C ASN A 85 -12.78 -7.06 -5.76
N LYS A 86 -13.99 -7.06 -5.20
CA LYS A 86 -14.22 -6.97 -3.75
C LYS A 86 -13.66 -8.15 -2.93
N THR A 87 -13.55 -9.33 -3.55
CA THR A 87 -13.14 -10.57 -2.87
C THR A 87 -11.69 -10.96 -3.10
N SER A 88 -11.02 -10.37 -4.10
CA SER A 88 -9.61 -10.62 -4.38
C SER A 88 -8.69 -9.96 -3.36
N ILE A 89 -7.62 -10.64 -3.03
CA ILE A 89 -6.53 -10.10 -2.21
C ILE A 89 -5.55 -9.34 -3.10
N ALA A 90 -5.13 -8.17 -2.67
CA ALA A 90 -4.17 -7.34 -3.40
C ALA A 90 -2.74 -7.90 -3.24
N PHE A 91 -1.96 -7.91 -4.33
CA PHE A 91 -0.52 -8.21 -4.27
C PHE A 91 0.19 -7.20 -3.35
N ASN A 92 1.13 -7.71 -2.58
CA ASN A 92 1.87 -6.99 -1.54
C ASN A 92 0.98 -6.46 -0.39
N ASN A 93 -0.10 -7.20 -0.12
CA ASN A 93 -0.99 -7.08 1.03
C ASN A 93 -1.71 -8.41 1.33
N SER A 94 -1.07 -9.55 1.02
CA SER A 94 -1.69 -10.87 1.14
C SER A 94 -1.50 -11.46 2.54
N PRO A 95 -2.57 -11.63 3.34
CA PRO A 95 -2.49 -12.34 4.62
C PRO A 95 -2.09 -13.80 4.44
N ASN A 96 -1.34 -14.34 5.39
CA ASN A 96 -0.97 -15.75 5.36
C ASN A 96 -2.22 -16.64 5.55
N GLY A 97 -2.36 -17.63 4.66
CA GLY A 97 -3.45 -18.60 4.76
C GLY A 97 -4.82 -18.12 4.25
N LEU A 98 -4.93 -16.86 3.84
CA LEU A 98 -6.15 -16.32 3.23
C LEU A 98 -5.93 -16.12 1.72
N THR A 99 -6.76 -16.75 0.90
CA THR A 99 -6.66 -16.66 -0.57
C THR A 99 -7.70 -15.74 -1.19
N SER A 100 -8.79 -15.48 -0.47
CA SER A 100 -9.85 -14.55 -0.90
C SER A 100 -10.69 -14.14 0.31
N PHE A 101 -11.44 -13.06 0.17
CA PHE A 101 -12.51 -12.68 1.08
C PHE A 101 -13.84 -13.19 0.50
N ALA A 102 -14.65 -13.86 1.31
CA ALA A 102 -15.98 -14.35 0.84
C ALA A 102 -16.87 -13.15 0.49
N ILE A 103 -16.93 -12.15 1.36
CA ILE A 103 -17.51 -10.83 1.14
C ILE A 103 -16.60 -9.84 1.86
N GLY A 104 -16.23 -8.76 1.22
CA GLY A 104 -15.38 -7.77 1.84
C GLY A 104 -14.64 -6.94 0.81
N CYS A 105 -13.90 -5.97 1.30
CA CYS A 105 -13.15 -5.05 0.46
C CYS A 105 -11.67 -5.08 0.83
N SER A 106 -10.82 -5.51 -0.10
CA SER A 106 -9.38 -5.58 0.12
C SER A 106 -8.78 -4.19 0.34
N GLY A 107 -7.80 -4.11 1.24
CA GLY A 107 -6.88 -2.98 1.28
C GLY A 107 -5.93 -2.97 0.10
N GLY A 108 -5.40 -1.81 -0.26
CA GLY A 108 -4.37 -1.64 -1.27
C GLY A 108 -3.02 -2.19 -0.81
N GLY A 109 -2.23 -2.71 -1.75
CA GLY A 109 -0.88 -3.20 -1.49
C GLY A 109 0.12 -2.07 -1.23
N ALA A 110 1.13 -2.34 -0.42
CA ALA A 110 2.30 -1.46 -0.29
C ALA A 110 3.15 -1.49 -1.57
N THR A 111 3.86 -0.40 -1.86
CA THR A 111 4.94 -0.40 -2.85
C THR A 111 6.26 -0.27 -2.11
N ASN A 112 7.21 -1.15 -2.38
CA ASN A 112 8.50 -1.13 -1.72
C ASN A 112 9.67 -1.46 -2.66
N ILE A 113 10.86 -1.00 -2.25
CA ILE A 113 12.14 -1.35 -2.88
C ILE A 113 13.03 -2.00 -1.82
N THR A 114 13.73 -3.06 -2.19
CA THR A 114 14.59 -3.87 -1.32
C THR A 114 15.93 -4.19 -1.98
N THR A 115 16.91 -4.56 -1.18
CA THR A 115 18.25 -4.96 -1.65
C THR A 115 18.35 -6.45 -2.01
N THR A 116 17.33 -7.23 -1.66
CA THR A 116 17.24 -8.68 -1.96
C THR A 116 15.84 -9.03 -2.43
N ASN A 117 15.69 -10.16 -3.12
CA ASN A 117 14.38 -10.69 -3.53
C ASN A 117 13.88 -11.72 -2.52
N ARG A 118 12.84 -11.35 -1.75
CA ARG A 118 12.09 -12.26 -0.86
C ARG A 118 10.60 -12.30 -1.19
N GLY A 119 10.21 -11.78 -2.36
CA GLY A 119 8.79 -11.65 -2.73
C GLY A 119 8.12 -10.43 -2.08
N GLU A 120 6.93 -10.63 -1.52
CA GLU A 120 6.15 -9.57 -0.88
C GLU A 120 6.81 -9.02 0.39
N LEU A 121 6.49 -7.78 0.76
CA LEU A 121 7.07 -7.06 1.91
C LEU A 121 6.99 -7.86 3.23
N LYS A 122 5.91 -8.61 3.45
CA LYS A 122 5.73 -9.44 4.67
C LYS A 122 6.88 -10.41 4.93
N ASN A 123 7.55 -10.87 3.88
CA ASN A 123 8.66 -11.83 3.98
C ASN A 123 9.95 -11.19 4.51
N PHE A 124 9.98 -9.87 4.66
CA PHE A 124 11.10 -9.11 5.22
C PHE A 124 10.98 -8.85 6.73
N ALA A 125 10.02 -9.44 7.42
CA ALA A 125 9.80 -9.22 8.87
C ALA A 125 11.06 -9.44 9.72
N SER A 126 11.89 -10.44 9.37
CA SER A 126 13.20 -10.73 9.99
C SER A 126 14.39 -10.14 9.23
N TYR A 127 14.16 -9.39 8.15
CA TYR A 127 15.20 -8.86 7.24
C TYR A 127 14.95 -7.38 6.92
N ARG A 128 14.49 -6.62 7.91
CA ARG A 128 14.05 -5.22 7.72
C ARG A 128 15.16 -4.29 7.23
N ASN A 129 16.40 -4.61 7.53
CA ASN A 129 17.58 -3.88 7.06
C ASN A 129 17.80 -4.01 5.53
N GLU A 130 17.14 -4.95 4.88
CA GLU A 130 17.16 -5.11 3.42
C GLU A 130 16.10 -4.24 2.71
N VAL A 131 15.20 -3.61 3.45
CA VAL A 131 14.17 -2.73 2.90
C VAL A 131 14.68 -1.29 2.83
N LEU A 132 14.66 -0.71 1.63
CA LEU A 132 15.11 0.66 1.39
C LEU A 132 13.99 1.68 1.68
N ILE A 133 12.82 1.44 1.11
CA ILE A 133 11.70 2.39 1.11
C ILE A 133 10.37 1.64 0.97
N VAL A 134 9.33 2.14 1.62
CA VAL A 134 7.94 1.63 1.52
C VAL A 134 6.97 2.80 1.44
N ALA A 135 6.03 2.75 0.52
CA ALA A 135 4.84 3.59 0.49
C ALA A 135 3.61 2.76 0.91
N GLY A 136 2.88 3.20 1.91
CA GLY A 136 1.72 2.49 2.46
C GLY A 136 0.51 2.52 1.53
N GLY A 137 -0.21 1.40 1.46
CA GLY A 137 -1.48 1.28 0.75
C GLY A 137 -2.66 1.82 1.57
N GLY A 138 -3.74 2.17 0.90
CA GLY A 138 -4.98 2.62 1.53
C GLY A 138 -5.84 1.46 2.04
N GLY A 139 -6.62 1.67 3.09
CA GLY A 139 -7.59 0.72 3.61
C GLY A 139 -8.78 0.53 2.68
N GLY A 140 -9.35 -0.68 2.66
CA GLY A 140 -10.61 -0.94 2.00
C GLY A 140 -11.78 -0.31 2.76
N CYS A 141 -12.94 -0.23 2.11
CA CYS A 141 -14.17 0.17 2.79
C CYS A 141 -15.38 -0.52 2.21
N GLU A 142 -16.34 -0.75 3.07
CA GLU A 142 -17.65 -1.26 2.70
C GLU A 142 -18.73 -0.22 3.02
N TRP A 143 -19.82 -0.26 2.25
CA TRP A 143 -20.99 0.59 2.46
C TRP A 143 -20.68 2.09 2.45
N ASN A 144 -21.07 2.83 3.48
CA ASN A 144 -20.86 4.28 3.65
C ASN A 144 -19.56 4.60 4.39
N GLY A 145 -18.58 3.69 4.36
CA GLY A 145 -17.29 3.89 5.01
C GLY A 145 -16.35 4.75 4.18
N GLN A 146 -15.34 5.27 4.86
CA GLN A 146 -14.16 5.87 4.24
C GLN A 146 -12.93 5.11 4.73
N GLY A 147 -12.27 4.39 3.83
CA GLY A 147 -11.00 3.73 4.13
C GLY A 147 -9.92 4.74 4.51
N GLY A 148 -9.10 4.38 5.48
CA GLY A 148 -7.97 5.20 5.89
C GLY A 148 -6.93 5.30 4.77
N ALA A 149 -6.41 6.49 4.51
CA ALA A 149 -5.35 6.70 3.53
C ALA A 149 -4.04 6.02 3.97
N GLY A 150 -3.27 5.52 3.01
CA GLY A 150 -1.88 5.10 3.20
C GLY A 150 -1.07 6.27 3.75
N GLY A 151 -0.28 6.01 4.80
CA GLY A 151 0.33 7.05 5.56
C GLY A 151 1.61 7.60 4.95
N ASP A 152 1.96 8.58 5.60
CA ASP A 152 3.19 9.04 6.19
C ASP A 152 3.80 7.93 7.10
N PHE A 153 4.43 8.25 8.21
CA PHE A 153 4.87 7.25 9.19
C PHE A 153 3.71 6.57 9.93
N VAL A 154 2.51 7.12 9.82
CA VAL A 154 1.28 6.58 10.39
C VAL A 154 0.17 6.62 9.34
N GLY A 155 -0.40 5.47 9.04
CA GLY A 155 -1.60 5.37 8.21
C GLY A 155 -2.80 6.02 8.90
N LYS A 156 -3.80 6.43 8.13
CA LYS A 156 -5.04 7.01 8.69
C LYS A 156 -5.99 5.91 9.14
N ASP A 157 -6.80 6.22 10.15
CA ASP A 157 -7.89 5.35 10.58
C ASP A 157 -8.98 5.31 9.51
N GLY A 158 -9.67 4.18 9.42
CA GLY A 158 -10.91 4.09 8.68
C GLY A 158 -12.03 4.85 9.40
N ASN A 159 -13.05 5.28 8.67
CA ASN A 159 -14.23 5.91 9.21
C ASN A 159 -15.51 5.26 8.70
N SER A 160 -16.38 4.82 9.60
CA SER A 160 -17.68 4.25 9.26
C SER A 160 -18.81 5.09 9.89
N THR A 161 -19.84 5.36 9.10
CA THR A 161 -21.00 6.15 9.53
C THR A 161 -22.19 5.30 9.94
N THR A 162 -22.11 3.97 9.78
CA THR A 162 -23.21 3.06 10.14
C THR A 162 -23.12 2.61 11.60
N ALA A 163 -24.27 2.33 12.23
CA ALA A 163 -24.31 1.91 13.63
C ALA A 163 -23.59 0.58 13.91
N ARG A 164 -23.53 -0.32 12.91
CA ARG A 164 -22.81 -1.61 12.99
C ARG A 164 -21.41 -1.54 12.41
N GLY A 165 -21.07 -0.50 11.64
CA GLY A 165 -19.78 -0.36 10.99
C GLY A 165 -18.65 -0.26 12.02
N ARG A 166 -17.59 -1.03 11.80
CA ARG A 166 -16.39 -1.02 12.61
C ARG A 166 -15.30 -0.24 11.92
N LYS A 167 -14.29 0.19 12.68
CA LYS A 167 -13.19 1.00 12.18
C LYS A 167 -11.88 0.30 12.48
N GLY A 168 -11.05 0.10 11.46
CA GLY A 168 -9.66 -0.26 11.64
C GLY A 168 -8.81 0.99 11.87
N THR A 169 -7.83 0.92 12.75
CA THR A 169 -6.86 2.02 12.93
C THR A 169 -5.74 1.93 11.89
N GLY A 170 -5.07 3.04 11.62
CA GLY A 170 -3.87 3.04 10.76
C GLY A 170 -2.72 2.24 11.35
N GLY A 171 -1.85 1.71 10.48
CA GLY A 171 -0.56 1.15 10.88
C GLY A 171 0.41 2.27 11.26
N SER A 172 1.33 2.01 12.19
CA SER A 172 2.35 2.96 12.63
C SER A 172 3.76 2.53 12.19
N LYS A 173 4.77 3.26 12.62
CA LYS A 173 6.18 2.86 12.40
C LYS A 173 6.60 1.63 13.25
N ASP A 174 5.89 1.33 14.32
CA ASP A 174 6.28 0.34 15.33
C ASP A 174 5.33 -0.87 15.40
N TYR A 175 4.06 -0.71 15.04
CA TYR A 175 3.03 -1.75 15.15
C TYR A 175 1.92 -1.60 14.10
N GLY A 176 1.26 -2.71 13.81
CA GLY A 176 0.11 -2.74 12.92
C GLY A 176 -1.15 -2.15 13.54
N GLY A 177 -2.04 -1.68 12.68
CA GLY A 177 -3.32 -1.14 13.09
C GLY A 177 -4.22 -2.18 13.75
N ILE A 178 -5.05 -1.73 14.67
CA ILE A 178 -6.01 -2.55 15.40
C ILE A 178 -7.25 -2.75 14.53
N THR A 179 -7.66 -4.01 14.37
CA THR A 179 -8.88 -4.36 13.65
C THR A 179 -10.12 -4.12 14.51
N GLY A 180 -11.07 -3.38 13.97
CA GLY A 180 -12.34 -3.11 14.63
C GLY A 180 -13.38 -4.20 14.36
N VAL A 181 -13.83 -4.88 15.43
CA VAL A 181 -14.83 -5.95 15.35
C VAL A 181 -15.84 -5.84 16.51
N LEU A 182 -16.96 -6.55 16.40
CA LEU A 182 -17.83 -6.76 17.54
C LEU A 182 -17.28 -7.87 18.46
N PRO A 183 -17.67 -7.89 19.75
CA PRO A 183 -17.33 -8.99 20.64
C PRO A 183 -17.77 -10.34 20.08
N GLY A 184 -16.85 -11.31 20.04
CA GLY A 184 -17.08 -12.64 19.48
C GLY A 184 -16.75 -12.81 17.99
N ASP A 185 -16.47 -11.74 17.29
CA ASP A 185 -16.03 -11.80 15.88
C ASP A 185 -14.54 -12.15 15.77
N THR A 186 -14.16 -12.66 14.61
CA THR A 186 -12.74 -12.90 14.30
C THR A 186 -12.04 -11.58 13.96
N SER A 187 -10.86 -11.40 14.58
CA SER A 187 -10.02 -10.22 14.41
C SER A 187 -8.56 -10.60 14.18
N VAL A 188 -7.98 -10.12 13.09
CA VAL A 188 -6.55 -10.17 12.82
C VAL A 188 -6.06 -8.75 12.61
N ASN A 189 -5.20 -8.26 13.51
CA ASN A 189 -4.63 -6.92 13.41
C ASN A 189 -3.65 -6.81 12.25
N GLY A 190 -3.37 -5.58 11.83
CA GLY A 190 -2.31 -5.31 10.87
C GLY A 190 -0.96 -5.80 11.39
N MET A 191 -0.11 -6.24 10.48
CA MET A 191 1.24 -6.76 10.76
C MET A 191 2.24 -6.12 9.82
N PHE A 192 3.52 -6.44 10.00
CA PHE A 192 4.55 -6.02 9.06
C PHE A 192 4.22 -6.49 7.64
N GLY A 193 4.13 -5.57 6.70
CA GLY A 193 3.83 -5.83 5.28
C GLY A 193 2.35 -6.04 4.95
N VAL A 194 1.47 -6.28 5.93
CA VAL A 194 0.11 -6.77 5.65
C VAL A 194 -0.93 -6.07 6.52
N GLY A 195 -2.01 -5.63 5.89
CA GLY A 195 -3.19 -5.13 6.57
C GLY A 195 -4.00 -6.23 7.27
N GLY A 196 -4.55 -5.88 8.42
CA GLY A 196 -5.44 -6.74 9.19
C GLY A 196 -6.80 -6.93 8.54
N TYR A 197 -7.56 -7.88 9.05
CA TYR A 197 -8.94 -8.15 8.60
C TYR A 197 -9.79 -8.65 9.77
N GLY A 198 -11.09 -8.48 9.64
CA GLY A 198 -12.05 -9.01 10.60
C GLY A 198 -13.29 -9.50 9.90
N TYR A 199 -13.99 -10.46 10.49
CA TYR A 199 -15.27 -10.93 9.98
C TYR A 199 -16.23 -11.32 11.11
N ALA A 200 -17.52 -11.18 10.80
CA ALA A 200 -18.60 -11.54 11.70
C ALA A 200 -18.77 -13.06 11.79
N ASN A 201 -18.62 -13.63 12.98
CA ASN A 201 -18.78 -15.08 13.22
C ASN A 201 -20.25 -15.52 13.32
N ASN A 202 -21.15 -14.60 13.69
CA ASN A 202 -22.54 -14.86 13.99
C ASN A 202 -23.49 -14.03 13.11
N ASP A 203 -23.12 -13.81 11.83
CA ASP A 203 -24.02 -13.09 10.95
C ASP A 203 -25.16 -13.98 10.49
N THR A 204 -26.37 -13.61 10.89
CA THR A 204 -27.61 -14.30 10.52
C THR A 204 -28.03 -14.09 9.07
N CYS A 205 -27.27 -13.28 8.32
CA CYS A 205 -27.60 -12.95 6.93
C CYS A 205 -26.90 -13.84 5.88
N GLU A 206 -26.36 -14.99 6.24
CA GLU A 206 -25.69 -15.95 5.33
C GLU A 206 -24.52 -15.36 4.53
N CYS A 207 -23.99 -14.19 4.92
CA CYS A 207 -23.08 -13.42 4.06
C CYS A 207 -21.62 -13.44 4.49
N ASN A 208 -21.19 -14.08 5.57
CA ASN A 208 -19.79 -14.04 6.04
C ASN A 208 -19.18 -12.64 5.85
N ASP A 209 -19.71 -11.65 6.57
CA ASP A 209 -19.43 -10.24 6.34
C ASP A 209 -18.02 -9.87 6.84
N TYR A 210 -17.05 -9.90 5.94
CA TYR A 210 -15.66 -9.54 6.24
C TYR A 210 -15.46 -8.03 6.41
N GLY A 211 -16.42 -7.19 6.01
CA GLY A 211 -16.23 -5.75 6.05
C GLY A 211 -15.07 -5.31 5.16
N ALA A 212 -13.95 -4.87 5.75
CA ALA A 212 -12.83 -4.33 4.99
C ALA A 212 -11.46 -4.77 5.54
N GLN A 213 -10.49 -4.97 4.65
CA GLN A 213 -9.08 -5.22 4.98
C GLN A 213 -8.31 -3.90 5.07
N GLY A 214 -7.36 -3.80 6.00
CA GLY A 214 -6.39 -2.72 6.10
C GLY A 214 -5.44 -2.65 4.92
N GLY A 215 -4.89 -1.47 4.65
CA GLY A 215 -3.83 -1.29 3.65
C GLY A 215 -2.52 -1.95 4.09
N GLY A 216 -1.75 -2.48 3.14
CA GLY A 216 -0.38 -2.94 3.36
C GLY A 216 0.57 -1.78 3.63
N GLY A 217 1.69 -2.02 4.32
CA GLY A 217 2.65 -0.95 4.66
C GLY A 217 3.86 -1.49 5.39
N TRP A 218 4.76 -0.61 5.84
CA TRP A 218 5.81 -1.01 6.80
C TRP A 218 5.18 -1.76 7.97
N TYR A 219 4.07 -1.21 8.49
CA TYR A 219 3.05 -1.96 9.17
C TYR A 219 1.70 -1.68 8.52
N GLY A 220 0.92 -2.72 8.30
CA GLY A 220 -0.40 -2.60 7.71
C GLY A 220 -1.42 -1.99 8.66
N GLY A 221 -2.45 -1.37 8.13
CA GLY A 221 -3.60 -0.89 8.87
C GLY A 221 -4.46 -2.03 9.42
N GLY A 222 -5.27 -1.78 10.42
CA GLY A 222 -6.28 -2.70 10.94
C GLY A 222 -7.45 -2.86 9.97
N GLY A 223 -8.06 -4.03 9.96
CA GLY A 223 -9.29 -4.32 9.23
C GLY A 223 -10.54 -3.87 9.98
N ALA A 224 -11.70 -4.21 9.44
CA ALA A 224 -12.99 -3.98 10.07
C ALA A 224 -13.95 -5.14 9.73
N SER A 225 -14.90 -5.43 10.62
CA SER A 225 -16.02 -6.33 10.33
C SER A 225 -17.27 -5.54 9.92
N TYR A 226 -18.27 -6.23 9.40
CA TYR A 226 -19.53 -5.67 8.90
C TYR A 226 -19.31 -4.53 7.88
N THR A 227 -20.22 -3.56 7.84
CA THR A 227 -20.18 -2.37 6.99
C THR A 227 -19.06 -1.41 7.41
N GLY A 228 -17.86 -1.95 7.55
CA GLY A 228 -16.74 -1.27 8.16
C GLY A 228 -15.82 -0.57 7.18
N ALA A 229 -14.91 0.21 7.73
CA ALA A 229 -13.83 0.86 7.00
C ALA A 229 -12.49 0.61 7.71
N ALA A 230 -11.52 0.15 6.95
CA ALA A 230 -10.23 -0.27 7.44
C ALA A 230 -9.20 0.87 7.44
N GLY A 231 -8.17 0.76 8.27
CA GLY A 231 -7.07 1.71 8.31
C GLY A 231 -6.08 1.57 7.16
N GLY A 232 -5.35 2.62 6.84
CA GLY A 232 -4.24 2.61 5.88
C GLY A 232 -2.96 2.07 6.49
N GLY A 233 -2.04 1.59 5.65
CA GLY A 233 -0.71 1.16 6.06
C GLY A 233 0.26 2.32 6.24
N SER A 234 1.30 2.15 7.04
CA SER A 234 2.36 3.14 7.23
C SER A 234 3.46 3.04 6.17
N SER A 235 4.19 4.13 5.97
CA SER A 235 5.36 4.21 5.09
C SER A 235 6.68 4.06 5.85
N TYR A 236 7.80 3.88 5.11
CA TYR A 236 9.15 3.75 5.64
C TYR A 236 10.18 4.31 4.66
N ILE A 237 11.17 5.03 5.18
CA ILE A 237 12.25 5.65 4.40
C ILE A 237 13.63 5.46 5.05
N GLY A 238 13.76 4.51 6.00
CA GLY A 238 15.00 4.36 6.79
C GLY A 238 16.18 3.79 6.01
N GLY A 239 15.98 3.24 4.80
CA GLY A 239 17.05 2.73 3.94
C GLY A 239 17.55 3.71 2.87
N VAL A 240 17.10 4.97 2.88
CA VAL A 240 17.47 6.02 1.93
C VAL A 240 17.88 7.29 2.66
N THR A 241 18.58 8.20 1.97
CA THR A 241 18.89 9.55 2.48
C THR A 241 17.90 10.56 1.90
N ASP A 242 17.78 11.74 2.53
CA ASP A 242 16.89 12.82 2.10
C ASP A 242 15.44 12.37 1.84
N GLY A 243 15.02 11.39 2.66
CA GLY A 243 13.71 10.77 2.50
C GLY A 243 12.58 11.65 3.00
N LYS A 244 11.44 11.58 2.32
CA LYS A 244 10.17 12.16 2.78
C LYS A 244 9.01 11.26 2.42
N THR A 245 7.90 11.44 3.14
CA THR A 245 6.64 10.74 2.90
C THR A 245 5.49 11.75 2.81
N ILE A 246 4.43 11.40 2.10
CA ILE A 246 3.21 12.19 1.99
C ILE A 246 2.01 11.26 2.12
N ALA A 247 1.12 11.53 3.06
CA ALA A 247 -0.09 10.73 3.23
C ALA A 247 -1.01 10.81 2.01
N GLY A 248 -1.79 9.75 1.79
CA GLY A 248 -2.70 9.64 0.66
C GLY A 248 -3.91 10.57 0.72
N ASP A 249 -4.16 11.21 1.84
CA ASP A 249 -5.20 12.24 2.02
C ASP A 249 -4.64 13.66 2.14
N SER A 250 -3.31 13.82 2.02
CA SER A 250 -2.68 15.14 2.16
C SER A 250 -3.06 16.08 1.01
N THR A 251 -3.51 17.25 1.35
CA THR A 251 -3.82 18.34 0.41
C THR A 251 -2.68 19.36 0.28
N ASN A 252 -1.78 19.40 1.27
CA ASN A 252 -0.59 20.25 1.28
C ASN A 252 0.50 19.65 2.21
N PRO A 253 1.64 19.15 1.69
CA PRO A 253 1.92 19.04 0.26
C PRO A 253 1.08 17.94 -0.41
N LYS A 254 0.79 18.09 -1.70
CA LYS A 254 0.25 17.01 -2.54
C LYS A 254 1.36 16.07 -2.99
N GLN A 255 0.98 14.87 -3.39
CA GLN A 255 1.90 13.91 -4.00
C GLN A 255 2.16 14.27 -5.47
N PRO A 256 3.38 14.08 -6.01
CA PRO A 256 3.56 14.12 -7.46
C PRO A 256 2.81 12.94 -8.11
N THR A 257 2.38 13.10 -9.36
CA THR A 257 1.92 11.97 -10.16
C THR A 257 3.11 11.11 -10.60
N PRO A 258 2.93 9.78 -10.85
CA PRO A 258 4.05 8.91 -11.27
C PRO A 258 4.72 9.33 -12.58
N ASP A 259 4.02 10.04 -13.46
CA ASP A 259 4.58 10.62 -14.69
C ASP A 259 5.31 11.96 -14.46
N GLY A 260 5.31 12.48 -13.26
CA GLY A 260 5.98 13.72 -12.85
C GLY A 260 5.38 15.00 -13.43
N LYS A 261 4.21 14.94 -14.09
CA LYS A 261 3.65 16.09 -14.83
C LYS A 261 2.72 16.96 -14.00
N SER A 262 2.20 16.44 -12.90
CA SER A 262 1.24 17.13 -12.04
C SER A 262 1.31 16.67 -10.60
N GLU A 263 0.43 17.20 -9.77
CA GLU A 263 0.25 16.78 -8.39
C GLU A 263 -1.14 16.16 -8.18
N GLN A 264 -1.25 15.27 -7.20
CA GLN A 264 -2.48 14.55 -6.86
C GLN A 264 -2.66 14.44 -5.35
N ILE A 265 -3.91 14.25 -4.91
CA ILE A 265 -4.24 13.87 -3.53
C ILE A 265 -4.33 12.35 -3.50
N GLY A 266 -3.25 11.71 -3.03
CA GLY A 266 -3.12 10.27 -2.92
C GLY A 266 -3.13 9.52 -4.25
N GLN A 267 -2.50 8.35 -4.24
CA GLN A 267 -2.47 7.45 -5.39
C GLN A 267 -3.80 6.71 -5.50
N SER A 268 -4.40 6.77 -6.70
CA SER A 268 -5.58 5.99 -7.06
C SER A 268 -5.19 4.76 -7.89
N GLY A 269 -5.97 3.68 -7.77
CA GLY A 269 -5.69 2.43 -8.49
C GLY A 269 -4.49 1.70 -7.93
N ASN A 270 -3.70 1.09 -8.80
CA ASN A 270 -2.47 0.42 -8.44
C ASN A 270 -1.42 1.43 -7.97
N GLY A 271 -0.48 0.96 -7.15
CA GLY A 271 0.74 1.69 -6.84
C GLY A 271 1.62 1.90 -8.06
N ALA A 272 2.72 2.60 -7.85
CA ALA A 272 3.75 2.83 -8.86
C ALA A 272 5.13 2.95 -8.20
N CYS A 273 6.18 2.76 -8.98
CA CYS A 273 7.54 3.05 -8.59
C CYS A 273 8.26 3.78 -9.72
N VAL A 274 9.02 4.82 -9.39
CA VAL A 274 9.87 5.56 -10.33
C VAL A 274 11.28 5.63 -9.77
N ILE A 275 12.27 5.28 -10.59
CA ILE A 275 13.69 5.39 -10.28
C ILE A 275 14.31 6.35 -11.26
N THR A 276 14.93 7.41 -10.76
CA THR A 276 15.61 8.44 -11.55
C THR A 276 17.07 8.53 -11.16
N GLN A 277 17.97 8.34 -12.10
CA GLN A 277 19.39 8.61 -11.88
C GLN A 277 19.63 10.12 -11.83
N LEU A 278 20.27 10.61 -10.77
CA LEU A 278 20.50 12.04 -10.54
C LEU A 278 21.92 12.48 -10.88
N SER A 279 22.92 11.61 -10.71
CA SER A 279 24.33 11.93 -10.92
C SER A 279 25.09 10.72 -11.43
N PHE A 280 26.23 10.99 -12.02
CA PHE A 280 27.30 10.04 -12.31
C PHE A 280 28.51 10.43 -11.44
N ASN A 281 29.09 9.51 -10.72
CA ASN A 281 30.31 9.70 -9.94
C ASN A 281 31.46 8.93 -10.57
#